data_25d70bc6a7919ec81105cefb7af9b5ce
#
_entry.id   25d70bc6a7919ec81105cefb7af9b5ce
#
_cell.length_a   1.000
_cell.length_b   1.000
_cell.length_c   1.000
_cell.angle_alpha   90.00
_cell.angle_beta   90.00
_cell.angle_gamma   90.00
#
_symmetry.space_group_name_H-M   'P 1'
#
loop_
_entity.id
_entity.type
_entity.pdbx_description
1 polymer ?
#
loop_
_entity_poly.entity_id
_entity_poly.type
_entity_poly.pdbx_seq_one_letter_code
_entity_poly.pdbx_strand_id
1 'polypeptide(L)'
;MSLLQISEPGATPAPHQRRLGIGIDLGTTHSLVAAMRHSLPECLPNAQGRTMQPSAVHYGDGALVQTGDAALQTQASDPLNTITSVKRLMGRSLHDIQSSQGDWQHYDLVADDPQ
;
A
#
# COMPACT_ATOMS: atom_id res chain seq x y z
N MET A 1 2.17 -4.58 -21.36
CA MET A 1 3.25 -3.78 -20.76
C MET A 1 4.58 -4.34 -21.22
N SER A 2 5.42 -3.50 -21.80
CA SER A 2 6.77 -3.93 -22.20
C SER A 2 7.66 -4.02 -20.96
N LEU A 3 8.14 -5.20 -20.62
CA LEU A 3 9.06 -5.43 -19.51
C LEU A 3 10.50 -5.04 -19.85
N LEU A 4 10.81 -4.95 -21.14
CA LEU A 4 12.13 -4.60 -21.64
C LEU A 4 11.97 -3.57 -22.75
N GLN A 5 12.53 -2.40 -22.53
CA GLN A 5 12.73 -1.42 -23.58
C GLN A 5 14.20 -1.47 -24.00
N ILE A 6 14.44 -2.08 -25.15
CA ILE A 6 15.75 -2.03 -25.78
C ILE A 6 15.76 -0.76 -26.61
N SER A 7 16.58 0.21 -26.21
CA SER A 7 16.80 1.43 -26.98
C SER A 7 17.67 1.10 -28.19
N GLU A 8 17.20 1.51 -29.37
CA GLU A 8 18.04 1.48 -30.57
C GLU A 8 19.19 2.48 -30.44
N PRO A 9 20.30 2.26 -31.18
CA PRO A 9 21.38 3.24 -31.24
C PRO A 9 20.84 4.61 -31.65
N GLY A 10 21.08 5.63 -30.84
CA GLY A 10 20.57 7.00 -31.04
C GLY A 10 19.20 7.30 -30.40
N ALA A 11 18.51 6.27 -29.87
CA ALA A 11 17.25 6.43 -29.14
C ALA A 11 17.43 6.35 -27.61
N THR A 12 18.65 6.45 -27.12
CA THR A 12 18.96 6.40 -25.71
C THR A 12 18.38 7.64 -25.00
N PRO A 13 17.62 7.49 -23.91
CA PRO A 13 17.14 8.63 -23.13
C PRO A 13 18.28 9.54 -22.72
N ALA A 14 18.05 10.84 -22.69
CA ALA A 14 19.05 11.79 -22.20
C ALA A 14 19.51 11.37 -20.78
N PRO A 15 20.81 11.57 -20.41
CA PRO A 15 21.38 11.08 -19.16
C PRO A 15 20.63 11.54 -17.89
N HIS A 16 19.89 12.64 -17.95
CA HIS A 16 19.07 13.17 -16.87
C HIS A 16 17.65 12.54 -16.81
N GLN A 17 17.24 11.79 -17.84
CA GLN A 17 15.98 11.05 -17.87
C GLN A 17 16.18 9.64 -17.30
N ARG A 18 16.43 9.55 -16.00
CA ARG A 18 16.56 8.27 -15.33
C ARG A 18 15.19 7.68 -15.06
N ARG A 19 15.00 6.43 -15.47
CA ARG A 19 13.86 5.64 -15.05
C ARG A 19 14.19 5.03 -13.70
N LEU A 20 13.36 5.34 -12.71
CA LEU A 20 13.48 4.76 -11.38
C LEU A 20 12.49 3.61 -11.27
N GLY A 21 12.99 2.42 -11.02
CA GLY A 21 12.17 1.27 -10.66
C GLY A 21 11.96 1.25 -9.15
N ILE A 22 10.72 1.00 -8.74
CA ILE A 22 10.34 0.84 -7.34
C ILE A 22 9.71 -0.53 -7.17
N GLY A 23 10.16 -1.29 -6.18
CA GLY A 23 9.53 -2.52 -5.74
C GLY A 23 8.67 -2.27 -4.50
N ILE A 24 7.46 -2.79 -4.48
CA ILE A 24 6.56 -2.73 -3.33
C ILE A 24 6.19 -4.15 -2.95
N ASP A 25 6.45 -4.51 -1.69
CA ASP A 25 5.90 -5.71 -1.08
C ASP A 25 4.70 -5.31 -0.20
N LEU A 26 3.50 -5.62 -0.68
CA LEU A 26 2.27 -5.41 0.06
C LEU A 26 1.92 -6.69 0.81
N GLY A 27 2.40 -6.81 2.02
CA GLY A 27 2.09 -7.93 2.91
C GLY A 27 0.75 -7.77 3.62
N THR A 28 0.23 -8.86 4.16
CA THR A 28 -1.01 -8.84 4.98
C THR A 28 -0.81 -8.02 6.26
N THR A 29 0.34 -8.16 6.90
CA THR A 29 0.65 -7.51 8.18
C THR A 29 1.60 -6.33 8.03
N HIS A 30 2.61 -6.44 7.17
CA HIS A 30 3.62 -5.43 6.93
C HIS A 30 3.83 -5.20 5.44
N SER A 31 4.16 -3.96 5.11
CA SER A 31 4.51 -3.54 3.76
C SER A 31 5.87 -2.87 3.75
N LEU A 32 6.57 -2.95 2.63
CA LEU A 32 7.83 -2.25 2.44
C LEU A 32 7.99 -1.81 0.99
N VAL A 33 8.85 -0.84 0.78
CA VAL A 33 9.23 -0.35 -0.54
C VAL A 33 10.74 -0.37 -0.69
N ALA A 34 11.20 -0.72 -1.87
CA ALA A 34 12.60 -0.76 -2.22
C ALA A 34 12.86 -0.03 -3.54
N ALA A 35 14.03 0.51 -3.69
CA ALA A 35 14.49 1.14 -4.92
C ALA A 35 15.97 0.83 -5.15
N MET A 36 16.41 1.00 -6.39
CA MET A 36 17.83 0.90 -6.72
C MET A 36 18.57 2.14 -6.24
N ARG A 37 19.54 1.96 -5.37
CA ARG A 37 20.44 2.99 -4.91
C ARG A 37 21.89 2.50 -5.06
N HIS A 38 22.73 3.33 -5.67
CA HIS A 38 24.14 2.96 -5.90
C HIS A 38 24.31 1.58 -6.57
N SER A 39 23.47 1.28 -7.56
CA SER A 39 23.42 0.00 -8.29
C SER A 39 23.05 -1.23 -7.46
N LEU A 40 22.50 -1.04 -6.25
CA LEU A 40 22.01 -2.09 -5.37
C LEU A 40 20.54 -1.85 -4.99
N PRO A 41 19.73 -2.90 -4.89
CA PRO A 41 18.39 -2.77 -4.34
C PRO A 41 18.47 -2.48 -2.84
N GLU A 42 17.70 -1.52 -2.37
CA GLU A 42 17.69 -1.08 -0.98
C GLU A 42 16.27 -0.79 -0.52
N CYS A 43 15.89 -1.33 0.64
CA CYS A 43 14.63 -0.98 1.28
C CYS A 43 14.69 0.45 1.81
N LEU A 44 13.67 1.23 1.51
CA LEU A 44 13.62 2.64 1.88
C LEU A 44 13.02 2.81 3.28
N PRO A 45 13.71 3.53 4.19
CA PRO A 45 13.18 3.80 5.51
C PRO A 45 12.13 4.92 5.48
N ASN A 46 11.22 4.89 6.44
CA ASN A 46 10.31 6.00 6.72
C ASN A 46 11.01 7.12 7.51
N ALA A 47 10.24 8.13 7.90
CA ALA A 47 10.76 9.25 8.70
C ALA A 47 11.36 8.83 10.06
N GLN A 48 10.95 7.68 10.59
CA GLN A 48 11.46 7.10 11.84
C GLN A 48 12.60 6.09 11.62
N GLY A 49 13.09 5.95 10.40
CA GLY A 49 14.18 5.03 10.06
C GLY A 49 13.75 3.57 9.92
N ARG A 50 12.48 3.25 9.89
CA ARG A 50 11.96 1.88 9.77
C ARG A 50 11.67 1.54 8.32
N THR A 51 12.14 0.39 7.87
CA THR A 51 11.90 -0.10 6.50
C THR A 51 10.61 -0.89 6.35
N MET A 52 10.13 -1.52 7.42
CA MET A 52 8.84 -2.21 7.44
C MET A 52 7.79 -1.32 8.11
N GLN A 53 6.63 -1.22 7.44
CA GLN A 53 5.47 -0.48 7.93
C GLN A 53 4.35 -1.48 8.22
N PRO A 54 3.55 -1.31 9.29
CA PRO A 54 2.29 -2.02 9.39
C PRO A 54 1.40 -1.75 8.17
N SER A 55 0.78 -2.80 7.64
CA SER A 55 -0.22 -2.68 6.56
C SER A 55 -1.54 -2.18 7.16
N ALA A 56 -1.56 -0.93 7.57
CA ALA A 56 -2.68 -0.28 8.24
C ALA A 56 -2.95 1.10 7.66
N VAL A 57 -4.23 1.44 7.56
CA VAL A 57 -4.71 2.76 7.11
C VAL A 57 -5.82 3.21 8.04
N HIS A 58 -5.75 4.44 8.51
CA HIS A 58 -6.80 5.08 9.28
C HIS A 58 -7.40 6.24 8.49
N TYR A 59 -8.71 6.22 8.34
CA TYR A 59 -9.49 7.29 7.74
C TYR A 59 -10.08 8.16 8.85
N GLY A 60 -9.41 9.26 9.13
CA GLY A 60 -9.85 10.23 10.13
C GLY A 60 -10.87 11.22 9.58
N ASP A 61 -11.21 12.21 10.38
CA ASP A 61 -12.16 13.25 10.00
C ASP A 61 -11.66 14.07 8.80
N GLY A 62 -12.59 14.39 7.90
CA GLY A 62 -12.29 15.15 6.69
C GLY A 62 -11.43 14.33 5.71
N ALA A 63 -10.36 14.94 5.23
CA ALA A 63 -9.43 14.32 4.28
C ALA A 63 -8.19 13.70 4.95
N LEU A 64 -8.20 13.55 6.29
CA LEU A 64 -7.07 13.01 7.01
C LEU A 64 -6.95 11.50 6.80
N VAL A 65 -5.85 11.08 6.21
CA VAL A 65 -5.49 9.66 6.06
C VAL A 65 -4.13 9.43 6.72
N GLN A 66 -4.07 8.47 7.62
CA GLN A 66 -2.83 8.02 8.25
C GLN A 66 -2.50 6.61 7.80
N THR A 67 -1.23 6.28 7.73
CA THR A 67 -0.75 4.95 7.33
C THR A 67 0.32 4.43 8.29
N GLY A 68 0.53 3.12 8.27
CA GLY A 68 1.59 2.48 9.04
C GLY A 68 1.38 2.55 10.55
N ASP A 69 2.44 2.85 11.29
CA ASP A 69 2.40 2.90 12.76
C ASP A 69 1.40 3.92 13.30
N ALA A 70 1.30 5.09 12.68
CA ALA A 70 0.34 6.12 13.07
C ALA A 70 -1.11 5.62 12.95
N ALA A 71 -1.42 4.90 11.87
CA ALA A 71 -2.73 4.28 11.69
C ALA A 71 -2.98 3.17 12.72
N LEU A 72 -2.01 2.32 12.95
CA LEU A 72 -2.16 1.20 13.88
C LEU A 72 -2.44 1.67 15.31
N GLN A 73 -1.88 2.80 15.72
CA GLN A 73 -2.11 3.40 17.04
C GLN A 73 -3.57 3.83 17.24
N THR A 74 -4.31 4.10 16.19
CA THR A 74 -5.72 4.50 16.29
C THR A 74 -6.68 3.31 16.39
N GLN A 75 -6.19 2.08 16.24
CA GLN A 75 -7.04 0.89 16.21
C GLN A 75 -7.89 0.71 17.47
N ALA A 76 -7.35 1.05 18.64
CA ALA A 76 -8.07 0.92 19.90
C ALA A 76 -9.12 2.01 20.11
N SER A 77 -8.88 3.23 19.60
CA SER A 77 -9.76 4.39 19.78
C SER A 77 -10.78 4.56 18.65
N ASP A 78 -10.47 4.13 17.44
CA ASP A 78 -11.32 4.24 16.27
C ASP A 78 -11.21 2.99 15.38
N PRO A 79 -11.68 1.83 15.85
CA PRO A 79 -11.55 0.58 15.12
C PRO A 79 -12.37 0.52 13.83
N LEU A 80 -13.48 1.25 13.74
CA LEU A 80 -14.34 1.24 12.54
C LEU A 80 -13.64 1.84 11.32
N ASN A 81 -12.77 2.82 11.53
CA ASN A 81 -12.08 3.56 10.48
C ASN A 81 -10.59 3.21 10.38
N THR A 82 -10.12 2.25 11.17
CA THR A 82 -8.73 1.76 11.12
C THR A 82 -8.69 0.39 10.47
N ILE A 83 -8.29 0.36 9.21
CA ILE A 83 -8.27 -0.85 8.41
C ILE A 83 -6.89 -1.49 8.49
N THR A 84 -6.86 -2.76 8.90
CA THR A 84 -5.65 -3.59 8.92
C THR A 84 -5.85 -4.81 8.03
N SER A 85 -4.73 -5.39 7.56
CA SER A 85 -4.77 -6.62 6.77
C SER A 85 -5.68 -6.54 5.53
N VAL A 86 -5.73 -5.38 4.88
CA VAL A 86 -6.60 -5.10 3.72
C VAL A 86 -6.42 -6.09 2.59
N LYS A 87 -5.24 -6.71 2.47
CA LYS A 87 -4.96 -7.72 1.45
C LYS A 87 -5.96 -8.88 1.47
N ARG A 88 -6.52 -9.20 2.63
CA ARG A 88 -7.56 -10.24 2.78
C ARG A 88 -8.91 -9.83 2.16
N LEU A 89 -9.13 -8.53 1.96
CA LEU A 89 -10.35 -7.97 1.40
C LEU A 89 -10.22 -7.70 -0.11
N MET A 90 -9.01 -7.67 -0.63
CA MET A 90 -8.75 -7.36 -2.03
C MET A 90 -9.40 -8.38 -2.97
N GLY A 91 -10.06 -7.89 -4.01
CA GLY A 91 -10.74 -8.72 -5.00
C GLY A 91 -12.08 -9.30 -4.52
N ARG A 92 -12.57 -8.89 -3.36
CA ARG A 92 -13.84 -9.34 -2.80
C ARG A 92 -14.92 -8.26 -2.92
N SER A 93 -16.14 -8.67 -3.22
CA SER A 93 -17.31 -7.79 -3.14
C SER A 93 -17.77 -7.62 -1.68
N LEU A 94 -18.57 -6.58 -1.43
CA LEU A 94 -19.19 -6.38 -0.11
C LEU A 94 -20.00 -7.63 0.32
N HIS A 95 -20.74 -8.22 -0.62
CA HIS A 95 -21.51 -9.45 -0.37
C HIS A 95 -20.60 -10.61 0.07
N ASP A 96 -19.44 -10.80 -0.58
CA ASP A 96 -18.49 -11.87 -0.23
C ASP A 96 -17.93 -11.67 1.17
N ILE A 97 -17.61 -10.40 1.52
CA ILE A 97 -17.09 -10.04 2.83
C ILE A 97 -18.13 -10.30 3.91
N GLN A 98 -19.37 -9.86 3.71
CA GLN A 98 -20.47 -10.03 4.65
C GLN A 98 -20.86 -11.50 4.85
N SER A 99 -20.68 -12.32 3.81
CA SER A 99 -20.99 -13.76 3.87
C SER A 99 -19.88 -14.58 4.53
N SER A 100 -18.68 -14.02 4.62
CA SER A 100 -17.53 -14.72 5.20
C SER A 100 -17.46 -14.53 6.71
N GLN A 101 -17.04 -15.58 7.43
CA GLN A 101 -16.72 -15.48 8.84
C GLN A 101 -15.32 -14.87 8.99
N GLY A 102 -15.25 -13.62 9.47
CA GLY A 102 -13.98 -12.94 9.66
C GLY A 102 -14.11 -11.69 10.53
N ASP A 103 -12.99 -11.14 10.95
CA ASP A 103 -12.91 -9.99 11.86
C ASP A 103 -13.25 -8.64 11.20
N TRP A 104 -13.66 -8.64 9.94
CA TRP A 104 -14.02 -7.43 9.19
C TRP A 104 -15.45 -6.94 9.40
N GLN A 105 -16.23 -7.65 10.20
CA GLN A 105 -17.61 -7.25 10.53
C GLN A 105 -17.69 -5.94 11.33
N HIS A 106 -16.56 -5.51 11.89
CA HIS A 106 -16.48 -4.26 12.65
C HIS A 106 -16.09 -3.04 11.80
N TYR A 107 -15.78 -3.23 10.51
CA TYR A 107 -15.51 -2.09 9.63
C TYR A 107 -16.79 -1.48 9.08
N ASP A 108 -16.78 -0.17 8.93
CA ASP A 108 -17.84 0.56 8.24
C ASP A 108 -17.57 0.52 6.73
N LEU A 109 -18.12 -0.49 6.08
CA LEU A 109 -17.91 -0.75 4.66
C LEU A 109 -18.97 -0.03 3.82
N VAL A 110 -18.50 0.77 2.87
CA VAL A 110 -19.36 1.47 1.93
C VAL A 110 -19.67 0.54 0.75
N ALA A 111 -20.93 0.39 0.41
CA ALA A 111 -21.32 -0.29 -0.81
C ALA A 111 -20.94 0.58 -2.02
N ASP A 112 -20.30 -0.03 -3.01
CA ASP A 112 -20.14 0.61 -4.31
C ASP A 112 -21.53 0.90 -4.87
N ASP A 113 -21.75 2.16 -5.24
CA ASP A 113 -22.95 2.54 -5.96
C ASP A 113 -22.82 1.95 -7.39
N PRO A 114 -23.69 1.03 -7.79
CA PRO A 114 -23.62 0.47 -9.13
C PRO A 114 -23.92 1.58 -10.14
N GLN A 115 -22.87 1.99 -10.86
CA GLN A 115 -23.02 2.88 -12.01
C GLN A 115 -23.61 2.13 -13.20
#